data_0a72d79bdd7456be8917f9e6280f0268
#
_entry.id   0a72d79bdd7456be8917f9e6280f0268
#
_cell.length_a   1.000
_cell.length_b   1.000
_cell.length_c   1.000
_cell.angle_alpha   90.00
_cell.angle_beta   90.00
_cell.angle_gamma   90.00
#
_symmetry.space_group_name_H-M   'P 1'
#
loop_
_entity.id
_entity.type
_entity.pdbx_description
1 polymer ?
#
loop_
_entity_poly.entity_id
_entity_poly.type
_entity_poly.pdbx_seq_one_letter_code
_entity_poly.pdbx_strand_id
1 'polypeptide(L)'
;MKSHAEVVIIGAGVIGTSIAWHLAKAGCHDVVILERSHICSGSSSKGVGGFRQQFNTEIDVRLSQITLPILLEMAEEIDLHQNGYMYLALNEQEWQQIQARAKRQQAWNVPVELLSTDEVAYRWDFLNTSDVYGAAYCAKDGLSRPALATAAFAKRAQALGVEIVENAEVIAFERNVSDDRIEAVQTSQGRISANKVVIAAGPQSGAVGSLAGIDLPVKPMRRQAFHTGPSQAAASTAPLTIDETTGFHFRPDGDGQLFAMSNNEPLGEENLTVDLEFGARVLGFAKHRLPQLSIEKIATGRAGFYEMTPDAHPVLGAIPGVEGLYCACGFSGHGFMHSGATGILMAELLTSGTTSTLDISPFAITRFAEGKLLGDGAVL
;
A
#
# COMPACT_ATOMS: atom_id res chain seq x y z
N MET A 1 -24.13 -9.23 13.51
CA MET A 1 -24.02 -8.99 12.06
C MET A 1 -25.40 -8.81 11.47
N LYS A 2 -25.61 -7.75 10.67
CA LYS A 2 -26.84 -7.55 9.90
C LYS A 2 -27.08 -8.71 8.93
N SER A 3 -28.35 -8.97 8.58
CA SER A 3 -28.72 -9.97 7.56
C SER A 3 -28.68 -9.45 6.13
N HIS A 4 -28.62 -8.11 5.97
CA HIS A 4 -28.60 -7.40 4.69
C HIS A 4 -27.72 -6.15 4.79
N ALA A 5 -27.06 -5.76 3.69
CA ALA A 5 -26.42 -4.49 3.49
C ALA A 5 -26.49 -4.05 2.02
N GLU A 6 -26.51 -2.75 1.75
CA GLU A 6 -26.37 -2.22 0.38
C GLU A 6 -25.00 -2.55 -0.19
N VAL A 7 -23.94 -2.39 0.61
CA VAL A 7 -22.56 -2.71 0.22
C VAL A 7 -21.90 -3.56 1.29
N VAL A 8 -21.33 -4.69 0.90
CA VAL A 8 -20.44 -5.51 1.72
C VAL A 8 -19.00 -5.34 1.22
N ILE A 9 -18.07 -5.05 2.13
CA ILE A 9 -16.64 -4.93 1.84
C ILE A 9 -15.93 -6.08 2.54
N ILE A 10 -15.13 -6.85 1.82
CA ILE A 10 -14.37 -7.99 2.35
C ILE A 10 -12.94 -7.54 2.63
N GLY A 11 -12.60 -7.41 3.91
CA GLY A 11 -11.30 -6.97 4.41
C GLY A 11 -11.32 -5.61 5.10
N ALA A 12 -10.85 -5.56 6.36
CA ALA A 12 -10.72 -4.36 7.18
C ALA A 12 -9.28 -3.82 7.22
N GLY A 13 -8.55 -3.93 6.10
CA GLY A 13 -7.28 -3.25 5.87
C GLY A 13 -7.49 -1.77 5.50
N VAL A 14 -6.39 -1.05 5.24
CA VAL A 14 -6.42 0.39 4.92
C VAL A 14 -7.29 0.72 3.71
N ILE A 15 -7.39 -0.19 2.74
CA ILE A 15 -8.22 -0.01 1.54
C ILE A 15 -9.69 -0.17 1.88
N GLY A 16 -10.09 -1.29 2.49
CA GLY A 16 -11.51 -1.54 2.81
C GLY A 16 -12.08 -0.52 3.77
N THR A 17 -11.33 -0.11 4.80
CA THR A 17 -11.77 0.92 5.76
C THR A 17 -11.87 2.30 5.12
N SER A 18 -10.97 2.65 4.20
CA SER A 18 -11.04 3.89 3.42
C SER A 18 -12.26 3.91 2.49
N ILE A 19 -12.53 2.81 1.76
CA ILE A 19 -13.73 2.69 0.91
C ILE A 19 -15.00 2.88 1.74
N ALA A 20 -15.10 2.19 2.88
CA ALA A 20 -16.27 2.28 3.75
C ALA A 20 -16.52 3.70 4.27
N TRP A 21 -15.45 4.39 4.70
CA TRP A 21 -15.56 5.78 5.15
C TRP A 21 -16.02 6.71 4.04
N HIS A 22 -15.47 6.60 2.83
CA HIS A 22 -15.84 7.46 1.70
C HIS A 22 -17.25 7.16 1.19
N LEU A 23 -17.69 5.89 1.21
CA LEU A 23 -19.09 5.53 0.94
C LEU A 23 -20.05 6.20 1.92
N ALA A 24 -19.77 6.07 3.22
CA ALA A 24 -20.60 6.68 4.25
C ALA A 24 -20.61 8.22 4.16
N LYS A 25 -19.45 8.84 3.84
CA LYS A 25 -19.33 10.28 3.58
C LYS A 25 -20.12 10.71 2.33
N ALA A 26 -20.27 9.84 1.34
CA ALA A 26 -21.11 10.06 0.16
C ALA A 26 -22.61 9.77 0.38
N GLY A 27 -23.02 9.44 1.61
CA GLY A 27 -24.42 9.16 1.97
C GLY A 27 -24.86 7.70 1.88
N CYS A 28 -23.98 6.78 1.52
CA CYS A 28 -24.25 5.34 1.56
C CYS A 28 -23.85 4.79 2.95
N HIS A 29 -24.84 4.71 3.87
CA HIS A 29 -24.59 4.33 5.26
C HIS A 29 -24.84 2.84 5.54
N ASP A 30 -25.56 2.13 4.66
CA ASP A 30 -25.82 0.69 4.81
C ASP A 30 -24.66 -0.14 4.26
N VAL A 31 -23.52 0.00 4.93
CA VAL A 31 -22.25 -0.66 4.59
C VAL A 31 -21.84 -1.58 5.73
N VAL A 32 -21.38 -2.78 5.37
CA VAL A 32 -20.78 -3.75 6.30
C VAL A 32 -19.39 -4.13 5.80
N ILE A 33 -18.39 -4.05 6.69
CA ILE A 33 -17.07 -4.64 6.45
C ILE A 33 -17.03 -6.01 7.14
N LEU A 34 -16.61 -7.04 6.40
CA LEU A 34 -16.35 -8.37 6.92
C LEU A 34 -14.83 -8.59 7.02
N GLU A 35 -14.34 -8.87 8.21
CA GLU A 35 -12.92 -9.12 8.46
C GLU A 35 -12.75 -10.51 9.09
N ARG A 36 -11.88 -11.33 8.50
CA ARG A 36 -11.66 -12.70 8.97
C ARG A 36 -11.01 -12.79 10.36
N SER A 37 -10.28 -11.76 10.77
CA SER A 37 -9.61 -11.68 12.06
C SER A 37 -9.96 -10.34 12.74
N HIS A 38 -9.00 -9.42 12.86
CA HIS A 38 -9.20 -8.11 13.48
C HIS A 38 -8.87 -6.98 12.50
N ILE A 39 -9.48 -5.81 12.71
CA ILE A 39 -9.15 -4.60 11.95
C ILE A 39 -7.63 -4.44 11.87
N CYS A 40 -7.11 -4.23 10.67
CA CYS A 40 -5.69 -4.01 10.42
C CYS A 40 -4.77 -5.23 10.71
N SER A 41 -5.27 -6.45 10.84
CA SER A 41 -4.45 -7.63 11.15
C SER A 41 -3.51 -8.07 10.01
N GLY A 42 -3.81 -7.67 8.77
CA GLY A 42 -3.08 -8.02 7.55
C GLY A 42 -1.86 -7.13 7.25
N SER A 43 -1.60 -6.89 5.95
CA SER A 43 -0.45 -6.15 5.44
C SER A 43 -0.36 -4.71 5.97
N SER A 44 -1.48 -4.05 6.24
CA SER A 44 -1.52 -2.68 6.76
C SER A 44 -0.78 -2.50 8.07
N SER A 45 -0.77 -3.51 8.97
CA SER A 45 -0.02 -3.47 10.23
C SER A 45 1.48 -3.78 10.07
N LYS A 46 1.90 -4.29 8.91
CA LYS A 46 3.27 -4.76 8.64
C LYS A 46 4.06 -3.81 7.76
N GLY A 47 3.39 -2.83 7.13
CA GLY A 47 4.00 -1.89 6.20
C GLY A 47 5.09 -1.02 6.82
N VAL A 48 6.03 -0.57 5.99
CA VAL A 48 7.12 0.35 6.40
C VAL A 48 6.60 1.75 6.70
N GLY A 49 5.43 2.10 6.11
CA GLY A 49 4.75 3.36 6.39
C GLY A 49 5.24 4.55 5.57
N GLY A 50 6.01 4.34 4.52
CA GLY A 50 6.34 5.38 3.57
C GLY A 50 5.11 5.82 2.76
N PHE A 51 4.98 7.12 2.49
CA PHE A 51 4.10 7.64 1.47
C PHE A 51 4.89 8.54 0.51
N ARG A 52 4.62 8.40 -0.77
CA ARG A 52 5.40 9.10 -1.80
C ARG A 52 4.53 9.45 -3.01
N GLN A 53 4.98 10.47 -3.73
CA GLN A 53 4.47 10.86 -5.04
C GLN A 53 5.44 10.45 -6.17
N GLN A 54 6.65 10.04 -5.83
CA GLN A 54 7.72 9.68 -6.76
C GLN A 54 7.47 8.30 -7.39
N PHE A 55 6.57 8.24 -8.38
CA PHE A 55 6.26 7.04 -9.18
C PHE A 55 6.71 7.17 -10.63
N ASN A 56 6.72 6.05 -11.35
CA ASN A 56 7.12 5.96 -12.75
C ASN A 56 5.99 6.29 -13.72
N THR A 57 4.74 6.14 -13.29
CA THR A 57 3.53 6.40 -14.08
C THR A 57 2.76 7.60 -13.55
N GLU A 58 2.11 8.35 -14.45
CA GLU A 58 1.32 9.52 -14.06
C GLU A 58 0.13 9.11 -13.19
N ILE A 59 -0.51 7.97 -13.49
CA ILE A 59 -1.70 7.53 -12.77
C ILE A 59 -1.40 7.25 -11.30
N ASP A 60 -0.24 6.64 -10.97
CA ASP A 60 0.17 6.40 -9.58
C ASP A 60 0.50 7.71 -8.86
N VAL A 61 1.14 8.67 -9.57
CA VAL A 61 1.36 10.01 -9.05
C VAL A 61 0.03 10.66 -8.69
N ARG A 62 -0.98 10.58 -9.56
CA ARG A 62 -2.32 11.15 -9.32
C ARG A 62 -3.00 10.51 -8.13
N LEU A 63 -2.95 9.17 -7.99
CA LEU A 63 -3.49 8.48 -6.79
C LEU A 63 -2.84 9.00 -5.51
N SER A 64 -1.52 9.20 -5.50
CA SER A 64 -0.81 9.74 -4.34
C SER A 64 -1.17 11.21 -4.08
N GLN A 65 -1.27 12.03 -5.13
CA GLN A 65 -1.65 13.45 -5.01
C GLN A 65 -3.08 13.64 -4.48
N ILE A 66 -4.02 12.75 -4.82
CA ILE A 66 -5.39 12.75 -4.28
C ILE A 66 -5.38 12.26 -2.82
N THR A 67 -4.55 11.27 -2.49
CA THR A 67 -4.48 10.68 -1.15
C THR A 67 -3.83 11.60 -0.13
N LEU A 68 -2.76 12.31 -0.51
CA LEU A 68 -1.94 13.08 0.43
C LEU A 68 -2.73 14.11 1.25
N PRO A 69 -3.62 14.95 0.68
CA PRO A 69 -4.45 15.86 1.48
C PRO A 69 -5.30 15.16 2.53
N ILE A 70 -5.85 13.98 2.21
CA ILE A 70 -6.67 13.18 3.13
C ILE A 70 -5.84 12.67 4.30
N LEU A 71 -4.61 12.22 4.05
CA LEU A 71 -3.70 11.79 5.12
C LEU A 71 -3.25 12.97 5.96
N LEU A 72 -3.02 14.15 5.37
CA LEU A 72 -2.64 15.37 6.08
C LEU A 72 -3.75 15.88 7.02
N GLU A 73 -5.04 15.72 6.66
CA GLU A 73 -6.16 16.01 7.55
C GLU A 73 -6.14 15.17 8.85
N MET A 74 -5.42 14.05 8.85
CA MET A 74 -5.30 13.11 9.96
C MET A 74 -3.87 13.05 10.52
N ALA A 75 -3.00 13.98 10.16
CA ALA A 75 -1.55 13.86 10.35
C ALA A 75 -1.13 13.48 11.78
N GLU A 76 -1.68 14.17 12.78
CA GLU A 76 -1.38 13.88 14.20
C GLU A 76 -1.90 12.50 14.63
N GLU A 77 -3.12 12.12 14.18
CA GLU A 77 -3.75 10.86 14.55
C GLU A 77 -3.00 9.65 13.97
N ILE A 78 -2.38 9.82 12.79
CA ILE A 78 -1.69 8.74 12.07
C ILE A 78 -0.17 8.82 12.15
N ASP A 79 0.37 9.70 13.00
CA ASP A 79 1.82 9.92 13.17
C ASP A 79 2.50 10.20 11.80
N LEU A 80 1.95 11.17 11.05
CA LEU A 80 2.44 11.52 9.71
C LEU A 80 3.47 12.64 9.79
N HIS A 81 4.63 12.37 9.19
CA HIS A 81 5.76 13.31 9.11
C HIS A 81 6.24 13.44 7.67
N GLN A 82 6.26 14.66 7.15
CA GLN A 82 6.85 14.97 5.85
C GLN A 82 8.37 15.15 5.97
N ASN A 83 9.07 14.07 6.32
CA ASN A 83 10.53 14.03 6.39
C ASN A 83 11.19 13.92 5.01
N GLY A 84 10.39 13.68 3.99
CA GLY A 84 10.84 13.45 2.63
C GLY A 84 11.11 11.97 2.30
N TYR A 85 11.34 11.77 1.03
CA TYR A 85 11.70 10.48 0.44
C TYR A 85 12.85 10.69 -0.53
N MET A 86 13.90 9.90 -0.43
CA MET A 86 15.14 10.09 -1.17
C MET A 86 15.59 8.79 -1.85
N TYR A 87 15.85 8.87 -3.15
CA TYR A 87 16.45 7.81 -3.95
C TYR A 87 17.89 8.16 -4.26
N LEU A 88 18.84 7.31 -3.85
CA LEU A 88 20.27 7.47 -4.10
C LEU A 88 20.67 6.68 -5.34
N ALA A 89 21.30 7.34 -6.30
CA ALA A 89 21.97 6.70 -7.43
C ALA A 89 23.35 6.23 -7.00
N LEU A 90 23.70 4.96 -7.19
CA LEU A 90 24.99 4.40 -6.81
C LEU A 90 25.95 4.19 -8.02
N ASN A 91 25.50 4.58 -9.21
CA ASN A 91 26.29 4.62 -10.42
C ASN A 91 25.74 5.66 -11.41
N GLU A 92 26.52 5.95 -12.46
CA GLU A 92 26.17 6.96 -13.45
C GLU A 92 24.90 6.61 -14.23
N GLN A 93 24.68 5.36 -14.56
CA GLN A 93 23.47 4.91 -15.28
C GLN A 93 22.20 5.16 -14.46
N GLU A 94 22.22 4.81 -13.20
CA GLU A 94 21.10 5.09 -12.27
C GLU A 94 20.87 6.58 -12.12
N TRP A 95 21.94 7.37 -12.03
CA TRP A 95 21.83 8.82 -11.95
C TRP A 95 21.10 9.41 -13.17
N GLN A 96 21.44 8.95 -14.37
CA GLN A 96 20.76 9.34 -15.60
C GLN A 96 19.27 8.92 -15.59
N GLN A 97 18.96 7.71 -15.10
CA GLN A 97 17.58 7.22 -14.98
C GLN A 97 16.78 8.04 -13.96
N ILE A 98 17.36 8.34 -12.80
CA ILE A 98 16.76 9.18 -11.76
C ILE A 98 16.47 10.59 -12.30
N GLN A 99 17.42 11.20 -13.02
CA GLN A 99 17.21 12.52 -13.64
C GLN A 99 16.05 12.50 -14.65
N ALA A 100 15.99 11.47 -15.51
CA ALA A 100 14.91 11.33 -16.47
C ALA A 100 13.55 11.10 -15.80
N ARG A 101 13.52 10.30 -14.71
CA ARG A 101 12.34 10.06 -13.87
C ARG A 101 11.88 11.34 -13.19
N ALA A 102 12.78 12.07 -12.55
CA ALA A 102 12.48 13.32 -11.87
C ALA A 102 11.89 14.36 -12.82
N LYS A 103 12.43 14.48 -14.05
CA LYS A 103 11.89 15.39 -15.07
C LYS A 103 10.43 15.07 -15.43
N ARG A 104 10.06 13.77 -15.56
CA ARG A 104 8.65 13.38 -15.78
C ARG A 104 7.79 13.72 -14.57
N GLN A 105 8.26 13.39 -13.37
CA GLN A 105 7.54 13.66 -12.12
C GLN A 105 7.31 15.16 -11.91
N GLN A 106 8.29 16.01 -12.22
CA GLN A 106 8.15 17.47 -12.18
C GLN A 106 7.08 17.96 -13.18
N ALA A 107 7.00 17.36 -14.37
CA ALA A 107 5.93 17.66 -15.34
C ALA A 107 4.53 17.27 -14.82
N TRP A 108 4.46 16.32 -13.90
CA TRP A 108 3.23 15.92 -13.21
C TRP A 108 3.02 16.65 -11.86
N ASN A 109 3.74 17.76 -11.66
CA ASN A 109 3.68 18.60 -10.45
C ASN A 109 4.17 17.91 -9.16
N VAL A 110 5.06 16.92 -9.25
CA VAL A 110 5.76 16.40 -8.07
C VAL A 110 6.99 17.27 -7.81
N PRO A 111 7.15 17.86 -6.62
CA PRO A 111 8.25 18.78 -6.32
C PRO A 111 9.55 18.02 -5.99
N VAL A 112 10.05 17.25 -6.94
CA VAL A 112 11.31 16.49 -6.81
C VAL A 112 12.49 17.44 -7.03
N GLU A 113 13.43 17.42 -6.08
CA GLU A 113 14.74 18.04 -6.17
C GLU A 113 15.76 17.00 -6.63
N LEU A 114 16.65 17.39 -7.55
CA LEU A 114 17.85 16.64 -7.88
C LEU A 114 19.02 17.21 -7.10
N LEU A 115 19.70 16.37 -6.35
CA LEU A 115 20.78 16.75 -5.45
C LEU A 115 22.10 16.12 -5.89
N SER A 116 23.18 16.90 -5.87
CA SER A 116 24.54 16.39 -5.98
C SER A 116 24.94 15.61 -4.73
N THR A 117 26.01 14.81 -4.85
CA THR A 117 26.60 14.08 -3.73
C THR A 117 26.97 15.01 -2.56
N ASP A 118 27.56 16.19 -2.87
CA ASP A 118 27.94 17.17 -1.86
C ASP A 118 26.73 17.77 -1.13
N GLU A 119 25.62 18.01 -1.84
CA GLU A 119 24.37 18.48 -1.22
C GLU A 119 23.74 17.42 -0.33
N VAL A 120 23.78 16.13 -0.72
CA VAL A 120 23.33 15.03 0.12
C VAL A 120 24.18 14.93 1.39
N ALA A 121 25.52 14.94 1.25
CA ALA A 121 26.44 14.89 2.38
C ALA A 121 26.29 16.10 3.33
N TYR A 122 26.01 17.29 2.79
CA TYR A 122 25.77 18.48 3.60
C TYR A 122 24.46 18.46 4.37
N ARG A 123 23.37 17.98 3.73
CA ARG A 123 22.04 17.96 4.36
C ARG A 123 21.88 16.80 5.36
N TRP A 124 22.56 15.66 5.12
CA TRP A 124 22.47 14.43 5.91
C TRP A 124 23.87 13.84 6.16
N ASP A 125 24.62 14.50 7.00
CA ASP A 125 26.02 14.21 7.34
C ASP A 125 26.24 12.84 8.02
N PHE A 126 25.16 12.21 8.48
CA PHE A 126 25.16 10.86 9.02
C PHE A 126 25.21 9.77 7.93
N LEU A 127 25.02 10.12 6.64
CA LEU A 127 25.06 9.18 5.52
C LEU A 127 26.50 8.99 5.00
N ASN A 128 26.84 7.74 4.71
CA ASN A 128 27.98 7.48 3.82
C ASN A 128 27.56 7.78 2.37
N THR A 129 28.17 8.76 1.76
CA THR A 129 27.91 9.18 0.37
C THR A 129 29.05 8.86 -0.59
N SER A 130 30.07 8.09 -0.15
CA SER A 130 31.29 7.83 -0.94
C SER A 130 31.03 7.06 -2.26
N ASP A 131 29.92 6.36 -2.34
CA ASP A 131 29.43 5.60 -3.50
C ASP A 131 28.21 6.24 -4.18
N VAL A 132 27.82 7.44 -3.77
CA VAL A 132 26.63 8.13 -4.30
C VAL A 132 26.99 9.06 -5.46
N TYR A 133 26.28 8.96 -6.57
CA TYR A 133 26.41 9.84 -7.75
C TYR A 133 25.48 11.04 -7.70
N GLY A 134 24.38 10.95 -6.95
CA GLY A 134 23.38 11.98 -6.76
C GLY A 134 22.10 11.38 -6.20
N ALA A 135 21.11 12.24 -5.96
CA ALA A 135 19.83 11.81 -5.40
C ALA A 135 18.64 12.54 -5.99
N ALA A 136 17.47 11.87 -5.99
CA ALA A 136 16.18 12.53 -6.13
C ALA A 136 15.50 12.59 -4.75
N TYR A 137 15.10 13.78 -4.33
CA TYR A 137 14.47 14.04 -3.04
C TYR A 137 13.14 14.77 -3.21
N CYS A 138 12.12 14.34 -2.49
CA CYS A 138 10.83 15.02 -2.43
C CYS A 138 10.45 15.29 -0.98
N ALA A 139 10.53 16.54 -0.54
CA ALA A 139 10.21 16.94 0.83
C ALA A 139 8.72 16.80 1.19
N LYS A 140 7.82 16.70 0.20
CA LYS A 140 6.38 16.50 0.42
C LYS A 140 6.00 15.05 0.66
N ASP A 141 6.89 14.12 0.34
CA ASP A 141 6.78 12.71 0.68
C ASP A 141 7.18 12.49 2.15
N GLY A 142 7.00 11.30 2.70
CA GLY A 142 7.36 11.10 4.09
C GLY A 142 6.92 9.76 4.67
N LEU A 143 6.65 9.78 5.96
CA LEU A 143 6.43 8.64 6.82
C LEU A 143 5.12 8.76 7.58
N SER A 144 4.48 7.63 7.84
CA SER A 144 3.32 7.52 8.71
C SER A 144 3.21 6.09 9.27
N ARG A 145 2.16 5.83 10.03
CA ARG A 145 1.83 4.49 10.53
C ARG A 145 0.55 3.97 9.86
N PRO A 146 0.65 3.08 8.86
CA PRO A 146 -0.54 2.59 8.13
C PRO A 146 -1.57 1.92 9.05
N ALA A 147 -1.14 1.34 10.17
CA ALA A 147 -2.05 0.79 11.17
C ALA A 147 -2.93 1.86 11.81
N LEU A 148 -2.36 3.02 12.14
CA LEU A 148 -3.12 4.15 12.69
C LEU A 148 -4.05 4.75 11.65
N ALA A 149 -3.61 4.85 10.38
CA ALA A 149 -4.47 5.31 9.30
C ALA A 149 -5.66 4.37 9.06
N THR A 150 -5.44 3.04 9.12
CA THR A 150 -6.51 2.05 9.04
C THR A 150 -7.52 2.23 10.17
N ALA A 151 -7.02 2.40 11.41
CA ALA A 151 -7.88 2.63 12.59
C ALA A 151 -8.65 3.97 12.48
N ALA A 152 -8.00 5.02 11.97
CA ALA A 152 -8.62 6.32 11.76
C ALA A 152 -9.76 6.26 10.73
N PHE A 153 -9.55 5.58 9.60
CA PHE A 153 -10.61 5.34 8.61
C PHE A 153 -11.75 4.49 9.20
N ALA A 154 -11.43 3.39 9.90
CA ALA A 154 -12.42 2.52 10.54
C ALA A 154 -13.29 3.29 11.54
N LYS A 155 -12.67 4.08 12.43
CA LYS A 155 -13.36 4.93 13.41
C LYS A 155 -14.30 5.93 12.74
N ARG A 156 -13.86 6.59 11.69
CA ARG A 156 -14.67 7.55 10.91
C ARG A 156 -15.83 6.87 10.19
N ALA A 157 -15.60 5.68 9.61
CA ALA A 157 -16.65 4.89 8.99
C ALA A 157 -17.72 4.46 10.01
N GLN A 158 -17.31 3.93 11.17
CA GLN A 158 -18.22 3.54 12.25
C GLN A 158 -19.02 4.73 12.81
N ALA A 159 -18.40 5.90 12.95
CA ALA A 159 -19.08 7.12 13.38
C ALA A 159 -20.21 7.56 12.41
N LEU A 160 -20.15 7.12 11.15
CA LEU A 160 -21.17 7.35 10.14
C LEU A 160 -22.13 6.15 9.95
N GLY A 161 -22.08 5.15 10.84
CA GLY A 161 -23.02 4.03 10.86
C GLY A 161 -22.59 2.76 10.14
N VAL A 162 -21.34 2.70 9.62
CA VAL A 162 -20.78 1.46 9.04
C VAL A 162 -20.60 0.42 10.13
N GLU A 163 -21.05 -0.81 9.88
CA GLU A 163 -20.78 -1.97 10.73
C GLU A 163 -19.48 -2.65 10.30
N ILE A 164 -18.58 -2.94 11.25
CA ILE A 164 -17.39 -3.75 11.03
C ILE A 164 -17.53 -5.03 11.85
N VAL A 165 -17.55 -6.16 11.16
CA VAL A 165 -17.69 -7.49 11.78
C VAL A 165 -16.35 -8.21 11.71
N GLU A 166 -15.71 -8.30 12.85
CA GLU A 166 -14.47 -9.06 13.03
C GLU A 166 -14.73 -10.55 13.21
N ASN A 167 -13.72 -11.38 12.93
CA ASN A 167 -13.79 -12.85 12.98
C ASN A 167 -14.87 -13.43 12.03
N ALA A 168 -15.24 -12.72 10.99
CA ALA A 168 -16.23 -13.08 9.99
C ALA A 168 -15.54 -13.42 8.65
N GLU A 169 -14.96 -14.60 8.56
CA GLU A 169 -14.31 -15.07 7.33
C GLU A 169 -15.36 -15.37 6.26
N VAL A 170 -15.20 -14.80 5.07
CA VAL A 170 -16.02 -15.14 3.90
C VAL A 170 -15.59 -16.49 3.36
N ILE A 171 -16.54 -17.43 3.26
CA ILE A 171 -16.31 -18.82 2.88
C ILE A 171 -17.00 -19.22 1.57
N ALA A 172 -18.01 -18.46 1.11
CA ALA A 172 -18.66 -18.68 -0.18
C ALA A 172 -19.42 -17.42 -0.64
N PHE A 173 -19.71 -17.36 -1.93
CA PHE A 173 -20.60 -16.39 -2.55
C PHE A 173 -21.87 -17.08 -3.05
N GLU A 174 -23.02 -16.44 -2.89
CA GLU A 174 -24.27 -16.85 -3.53
C GLU A 174 -24.49 -15.95 -4.75
N ARG A 175 -24.72 -16.57 -5.91
CA ARG A 175 -24.97 -15.91 -7.17
C ARG A 175 -26.31 -16.37 -7.73
N ASN A 176 -27.06 -15.45 -8.29
CA ASN A 176 -28.25 -15.77 -9.06
C ASN A 176 -27.86 -16.45 -10.37
N VAL A 177 -28.42 -17.64 -10.62
CA VAL A 177 -28.08 -18.46 -11.78
C VAL A 177 -28.59 -17.87 -13.10
N SER A 178 -29.62 -17.01 -13.05
CA SER A 178 -30.29 -16.50 -14.27
C SER A 178 -29.60 -15.26 -14.86
N ASP A 179 -28.99 -14.40 -14.01
CA ASP A 179 -28.40 -13.12 -14.39
C ASP A 179 -26.98 -12.92 -13.88
N ASP A 180 -26.43 -13.95 -13.24
CA ASP A 180 -25.05 -13.99 -12.72
C ASP A 180 -24.73 -12.87 -11.73
N ARG A 181 -25.74 -12.40 -10.99
CA ARG A 181 -25.63 -11.34 -9.98
C ARG A 181 -25.28 -11.90 -8.62
N ILE A 182 -24.44 -11.15 -7.86
CA ILE A 182 -24.22 -11.44 -6.43
C ILE A 182 -25.50 -11.20 -5.65
N GLU A 183 -25.91 -12.18 -4.82
CA GLU A 183 -27.05 -12.05 -3.91
C GLU A 183 -26.62 -12.01 -2.44
N ALA A 184 -25.59 -12.76 -2.08
CA ALA A 184 -25.11 -12.81 -0.69
C ALA A 184 -23.68 -13.33 -0.60
N VAL A 185 -23.09 -13.16 0.58
CA VAL A 185 -21.90 -13.86 1.01
C VAL A 185 -22.17 -14.71 2.24
N GLN A 186 -21.59 -15.91 2.28
CA GLN A 186 -21.56 -16.79 3.43
C GLN A 186 -20.29 -16.52 4.24
N THR A 187 -20.41 -16.38 5.53
CA THR A 187 -19.30 -16.19 6.45
C THR A 187 -19.28 -17.25 7.53
N SER A 188 -18.17 -17.35 8.26
CA SER A 188 -18.06 -18.18 9.46
C SER A 188 -19.08 -17.83 10.56
N GLN A 189 -19.70 -16.63 10.49
CA GLN A 189 -20.69 -16.13 11.45
C GLN A 189 -22.14 -16.10 10.89
N GLY A 190 -22.34 -16.58 9.67
CA GLY A 190 -23.64 -16.62 9.03
C GLY A 190 -23.68 -15.91 7.68
N ARG A 191 -24.88 -15.72 7.16
CA ARG A 191 -25.18 -15.20 5.84
C ARG A 191 -25.50 -13.70 5.89
N ILE A 192 -25.00 -12.93 4.91
CA ILE A 192 -25.42 -11.55 4.66
C ILE A 192 -25.75 -11.37 3.18
N SER A 193 -26.95 -10.90 2.87
CA SER A 193 -27.31 -10.50 1.50
C SER A 193 -26.76 -9.10 1.19
N ALA A 194 -26.38 -8.88 -0.07
CA ALA A 194 -25.81 -7.62 -0.49
C ALA A 194 -26.17 -7.30 -1.95
N ASN A 195 -26.41 -6.01 -2.24
CA ASN A 195 -26.56 -5.55 -3.62
C ASN A 195 -25.20 -5.42 -4.31
N LYS A 196 -24.16 -5.08 -3.55
CA LYS A 196 -22.79 -4.91 -4.04
C LYS A 196 -21.80 -5.51 -3.06
N VAL A 197 -20.79 -6.20 -3.57
CA VAL A 197 -19.70 -6.78 -2.80
C VAL A 197 -18.35 -6.29 -3.34
N VAL A 198 -17.47 -5.80 -2.47
CA VAL A 198 -16.13 -5.33 -2.83
C VAL A 198 -15.09 -6.27 -2.21
N ILE A 199 -14.27 -6.90 -3.04
CA ILE A 199 -13.11 -7.68 -2.59
C ILE A 199 -11.95 -6.72 -2.33
N ALA A 200 -11.64 -6.48 -1.05
CA ALA A 200 -10.52 -5.65 -0.56
C ALA A 200 -9.65 -6.44 0.43
N ALA A 201 -9.49 -7.75 0.17
CA ALA A 201 -8.89 -8.72 1.09
C ALA A 201 -7.35 -8.75 1.03
N GLY A 202 -6.73 -7.73 0.42
CA GLY A 202 -5.27 -7.63 0.31
C GLY A 202 -4.67 -8.85 -0.38
N PRO A 203 -3.60 -9.45 0.18
CA PRO A 203 -2.93 -10.60 -0.45
C PRO A 203 -3.80 -11.84 -0.62
N GLN A 204 -4.92 -11.93 0.10
CA GLN A 204 -5.88 -13.02 -0.04
C GLN A 204 -6.98 -12.77 -1.09
N SER A 205 -6.92 -11.63 -1.78
CA SER A 205 -7.96 -11.28 -2.78
C SER A 205 -8.08 -12.32 -3.90
N GLY A 206 -6.98 -12.95 -4.32
CA GLY A 206 -7.01 -14.06 -5.28
C GLY A 206 -7.80 -15.26 -4.75
N ALA A 207 -7.56 -15.68 -3.50
CA ALA A 207 -8.29 -16.78 -2.87
C ALA A 207 -9.78 -16.43 -2.67
N VAL A 208 -10.09 -15.22 -2.23
CA VAL A 208 -11.49 -14.74 -2.08
C VAL A 208 -12.18 -14.66 -3.45
N GLY A 209 -11.49 -14.18 -4.50
CA GLY A 209 -12.01 -14.17 -5.87
C GLY A 209 -12.38 -15.58 -6.37
N SER A 210 -11.53 -16.57 -6.06
CA SER A 210 -11.77 -17.97 -6.41
C SER A 210 -13.05 -18.55 -5.80
N LEU A 211 -13.45 -18.09 -4.59
CA LEU A 211 -14.74 -18.48 -3.98
C LEU A 211 -15.94 -17.97 -4.79
N ALA A 212 -15.76 -16.88 -5.54
CA ALA A 212 -16.76 -16.34 -6.47
C ALA A 212 -16.58 -16.88 -7.92
N GLY A 213 -15.65 -17.81 -8.15
CA GLY A 213 -15.33 -18.32 -9.49
C GLY A 213 -14.54 -17.33 -10.36
N ILE A 214 -13.86 -16.35 -9.75
CA ILE A 214 -13.10 -15.30 -10.45
C ILE A 214 -11.60 -15.52 -10.23
N ASP A 215 -10.85 -15.53 -11.32
CA ASP A 215 -9.39 -15.52 -11.27
C ASP A 215 -8.87 -14.07 -11.13
N LEU A 216 -8.69 -13.63 -9.89
CA LEU A 216 -8.02 -12.38 -9.59
C LEU A 216 -6.50 -12.65 -9.54
N PRO A 217 -5.69 -12.04 -10.42
CA PRO A 217 -4.26 -12.33 -10.51
C PRO A 217 -3.47 -11.62 -9.39
N VAL A 218 -3.87 -11.86 -8.16
CA VAL A 218 -3.25 -11.29 -6.94
C VAL A 218 -2.64 -12.42 -6.14
N LYS A 219 -1.33 -12.32 -5.88
CA LYS A 219 -0.58 -13.33 -5.11
C LYS A 219 0.20 -12.67 -3.98
N PRO A 220 0.23 -13.30 -2.79
CA PRO A 220 1.11 -12.83 -1.71
C PRO A 220 2.58 -12.98 -2.10
N MET A 221 3.39 -11.99 -1.72
CA MET A 221 4.84 -12.05 -1.76
C MET A 221 5.38 -11.53 -0.43
N ARG A 222 6.17 -12.34 0.27
CA ARG A 222 6.73 -11.96 1.57
C ARG A 222 7.66 -10.74 1.42
N ARG A 223 7.52 -9.80 2.34
CA ARG A 223 8.47 -8.71 2.58
C ARG A 223 8.81 -8.64 4.05
N GLN A 224 10.04 -8.27 4.35
CA GLN A 224 10.57 -8.28 5.70
C GLN A 224 11.17 -6.92 6.05
N ALA A 225 10.96 -6.49 7.27
CA ALA A 225 11.54 -5.27 7.82
C ALA A 225 12.16 -5.58 9.19
N PHE A 226 13.27 -4.91 9.49
CA PHE A 226 14.10 -5.16 10.66
C PHE A 226 14.33 -3.87 11.43
N HIS A 227 14.30 -3.93 12.75
CA HIS A 227 14.48 -2.78 13.62
C HIS A 227 15.78 -2.88 14.43
N THR A 228 16.49 -1.76 14.56
CA THR A 228 17.77 -1.71 15.28
C THR A 228 17.63 -1.88 16.79
N GLY A 229 16.47 -1.57 17.36
CA GLY A 229 16.37 -1.09 18.74
C GLY A 229 16.89 0.36 18.86
N PRO A 230 17.09 0.89 20.08
CA PRO A 230 17.57 2.25 20.29
C PRO A 230 18.87 2.53 19.53
N SER A 231 18.90 3.60 18.73
CA SER A 231 20.05 3.99 17.91
C SER A 231 19.97 5.44 17.48
N GLN A 232 21.07 6.14 17.51
CA GLN A 232 21.23 7.52 17.05
C GLN A 232 21.96 7.62 15.69
N ALA A 233 22.02 6.54 14.93
CA ALA A 233 22.74 6.49 13.65
C ALA A 233 22.14 7.37 12.55
N ALA A 234 20.86 7.73 12.66
CA ALA A 234 20.21 8.73 11.81
C ALA A 234 19.28 9.61 12.64
N ALA A 235 19.12 10.86 12.23
CA ALA A 235 18.20 11.81 12.88
C ALA A 235 16.74 11.32 12.76
N SER A 236 15.90 11.65 13.74
CA SER A 236 14.46 11.35 13.70
C SER A 236 13.73 12.06 12.55
N THR A 237 14.33 13.10 11.98
CA THR A 237 13.86 13.85 10.81
C THR A 237 14.46 13.34 9.50
N ALA A 238 15.23 12.24 9.50
CA ALA A 238 15.79 11.68 8.29
C ALA A 238 14.69 11.27 7.30
N PRO A 239 14.90 11.48 5.98
CA PRO A 239 13.98 10.98 4.96
C PRO A 239 14.00 9.45 4.92
N LEU A 240 12.94 8.83 4.38
CA LEU A 240 13.05 7.46 3.94
C LEU A 240 14.03 7.44 2.77
N THR A 241 15.16 6.79 2.99
CA THR A 241 16.30 6.76 2.05
C THR A 241 16.43 5.38 1.42
N ILE A 242 16.57 5.35 0.10
CA ILE A 242 16.61 4.13 -0.70
C ILE A 242 17.86 4.13 -1.56
N ASP A 243 18.62 3.05 -1.54
CA ASP A 243 19.68 2.76 -2.49
C ASP A 243 19.05 2.11 -3.74
N GLU A 244 19.10 2.78 -4.90
CA GLU A 244 18.42 2.34 -6.12
C GLU A 244 18.88 0.94 -6.58
N THR A 245 20.18 0.65 -6.56
CA THR A 245 20.76 -0.63 -6.98
C THR A 245 20.31 -1.81 -6.14
N THR A 246 20.32 -1.63 -4.81
CA THR A 246 20.15 -2.76 -3.88
C THR A 246 18.71 -2.89 -3.39
N GLY A 247 17.91 -1.82 -3.53
CA GLY A 247 16.60 -1.70 -2.92
C GLY A 247 16.67 -1.64 -1.39
N PHE A 248 17.90 -1.55 -0.80
CA PHE A 248 18.04 -1.29 0.63
C PHE A 248 17.42 0.06 0.95
N HIS A 249 16.61 0.10 1.97
CA HIS A 249 16.05 1.35 2.46
C HIS A 249 15.93 1.37 3.97
N PHE A 250 16.00 2.58 4.51
CA PHE A 250 15.80 2.79 5.93
C PHE A 250 14.98 4.04 6.20
N ARG A 251 14.41 4.09 7.39
CA ARG A 251 13.76 5.26 7.95
C ARG A 251 13.92 5.30 9.47
N PRO A 252 13.79 6.48 10.11
CA PRO A 252 13.61 6.53 11.55
C PRO A 252 12.32 5.83 11.97
N ASP A 253 12.35 5.12 13.12
CA ASP A 253 11.20 4.45 13.72
C ASP A 253 11.32 4.43 15.25
N GLY A 254 10.57 5.30 15.92
CA GLY A 254 10.67 5.49 17.35
C GLY A 254 12.06 5.99 17.78
N ASP A 255 12.72 5.25 18.63
CA ASP A 255 14.07 5.52 19.15
C ASP A 255 15.19 4.89 18.31
N GLY A 256 14.88 4.27 17.19
CA GLY A 256 15.83 3.61 16.31
C GLY A 256 15.53 3.78 14.83
N GLN A 257 16.00 2.81 14.02
CA GLN A 257 15.77 2.77 12.59
C GLN A 257 15.11 1.46 12.17
N LEU A 258 14.23 1.55 11.18
CA LEU A 258 13.65 0.44 10.48
C LEU A 258 14.37 0.27 9.14
N PHE A 259 14.82 -0.94 8.85
CA PHE A 259 15.45 -1.32 7.59
C PHE A 259 14.60 -2.32 6.83
N ALA A 260 14.63 -2.21 5.52
CA ALA A 260 14.14 -3.25 4.65
C ALA A 260 14.97 -3.28 3.35
N MET A 261 14.79 -4.34 2.59
CA MET A 261 15.44 -4.50 1.29
C MET A 261 14.59 -5.45 0.44
N SER A 262 14.61 -5.23 -0.86
CA SER A 262 14.02 -6.17 -1.81
C SER A 262 14.77 -7.49 -1.81
N ASN A 263 14.05 -8.59 -1.92
CA ASN A 263 14.60 -9.92 -2.09
C ASN A 263 13.71 -10.74 -3.03
N ASN A 264 14.29 -11.81 -3.59
CA ASN A 264 13.58 -12.73 -4.48
C ASN A 264 12.77 -13.74 -3.65
N GLU A 265 11.60 -13.32 -3.21
CA GLU A 265 10.64 -14.20 -2.54
C GLU A 265 9.71 -14.86 -3.54
N PRO A 266 9.36 -16.14 -3.34
CA PRO A 266 8.42 -16.81 -4.21
C PRO A 266 7.03 -16.19 -4.10
N LEU A 267 6.33 -16.11 -5.24
CA LEU A 267 4.95 -15.64 -5.30
C LEU A 267 3.98 -16.75 -4.91
N GLY A 268 2.97 -16.42 -4.11
CA GLY A 268 1.88 -17.31 -3.74
C GLY A 268 2.15 -18.13 -2.48
N GLU A 269 3.31 -17.98 -1.85
CA GLU A 269 3.60 -18.64 -0.57
C GLU A 269 3.16 -17.78 0.62
N GLU A 270 2.38 -18.38 1.52
CA GLU A 270 1.94 -17.74 2.76
C GLU A 270 2.89 -18.07 3.93
N ASN A 271 4.12 -17.56 3.87
CA ASN A 271 5.13 -17.72 4.91
C ASN A 271 5.47 -16.37 5.56
N LEU A 272 5.17 -16.21 6.84
CA LEU A 272 5.49 -15.01 7.63
C LEU A 272 6.66 -15.21 8.61
N THR A 273 7.43 -16.28 8.45
CA THR A 273 8.64 -16.49 9.26
C THR A 273 9.69 -15.43 8.91
N VAL A 274 10.27 -14.80 9.92
CA VAL A 274 11.35 -13.84 9.74
C VAL A 274 12.65 -14.59 9.46
N ASP A 275 13.32 -14.24 8.37
CA ASP A 275 14.62 -14.77 7.98
C ASP A 275 15.74 -13.92 8.62
N LEU A 276 16.36 -14.46 9.66
CA LEU A 276 17.43 -13.76 10.39
C LEU A 276 18.75 -13.68 9.59
N GLU A 277 19.00 -14.61 8.65
CA GLU A 277 20.18 -14.55 7.77
C GLU A 277 20.00 -13.42 6.75
N PHE A 278 18.82 -13.29 6.18
CA PHE A 278 18.48 -12.13 5.36
C PHE A 278 18.61 -10.83 6.16
N GLY A 279 18.11 -10.81 7.39
CA GLY A 279 18.27 -9.68 8.30
C GLY A 279 19.72 -9.30 8.54
N ALA A 280 20.62 -10.28 8.71
CA ALA A 280 22.06 -10.02 8.86
C ALA A 280 22.68 -9.40 7.59
N ARG A 281 22.23 -9.82 6.38
CA ARG A 281 22.66 -9.18 5.13
C ARG A 281 22.19 -7.73 5.04
N VAL A 282 20.91 -7.47 5.38
CA VAL A 282 20.34 -6.11 5.40
C VAL A 282 21.11 -5.21 6.38
N LEU A 283 21.51 -5.74 7.54
CA LEU A 283 22.34 -5.01 8.51
C LEU A 283 23.70 -4.63 7.91
N GLY A 284 24.28 -5.44 7.04
CA GLY A 284 25.52 -5.11 6.32
C GLY A 284 25.37 -3.84 5.47
N PHE A 285 24.28 -3.74 4.69
CA PHE A 285 23.94 -2.53 3.91
C PHE A 285 23.66 -1.34 4.83
N ALA A 286 22.94 -1.56 5.94
CA ALA A 286 22.68 -0.50 6.91
C ALA A 286 23.96 0.08 7.52
N LYS A 287 24.93 -0.75 7.92
CA LYS A 287 26.23 -0.32 8.44
C LYS A 287 27.06 0.44 7.39
N HIS A 288 26.94 0.05 6.12
CA HIS A 288 27.61 0.77 5.04
C HIS A 288 27.01 2.17 4.88
N ARG A 289 25.66 2.27 4.79
CA ARG A 289 24.98 3.56 4.57
C ARG A 289 24.97 4.47 5.79
N LEU A 290 24.94 3.89 6.99
CA LEU A 290 24.92 4.56 8.29
C LEU A 290 26.18 4.20 9.10
N PRO A 291 27.34 4.83 8.86
CA PRO A 291 28.62 4.43 9.50
C PRO A 291 28.61 4.60 11.02
N GLN A 292 27.72 5.42 11.58
CA GLN A 292 27.57 5.55 13.03
C GLN A 292 26.74 4.43 13.67
N LEU A 293 26.20 3.50 12.87
CA LEU A 293 25.42 2.38 13.37
C LEU A 293 26.29 1.34 14.07
N SER A 294 26.27 1.33 15.39
CA SER A 294 27.14 0.51 16.25
C SER A 294 26.50 -0.77 16.78
N ILE A 295 25.39 -1.25 16.18
CA ILE A 295 24.74 -2.49 16.61
C ILE A 295 25.41 -3.72 16.00
N GLU A 296 25.49 -4.81 16.79
CA GLU A 296 26.07 -6.08 16.34
C GLU A 296 25.01 -6.99 15.68
N LYS A 297 23.74 -6.84 16.06
CA LYS A 297 22.63 -7.63 15.55
C LYS A 297 21.33 -6.82 15.56
N ILE A 298 20.42 -7.25 14.72
CA ILE A 298 19.06 -6.73 14.66
C ILE A 298 18.32 -7.04 15.95
N ALA A 299 17.58 -6.07 16.49
CA ALA A 299 16.79 -6.25 17.71
C ALA A 299 15.52 -7.05 17.43
N THR A 300 14.77 -6.69 16.39
CA THR A 300 13.53 -7.36 16.00
C THR A 300 13.35 -7.37 14.49
N GLY A 301 12.57 -8.34 13.99
CA GLY A 301 12.14 -8.40 12.60
C GLY A 301 10.63 -8.66 12.51
N ARG A 302 10.03 -8.21 11.42
CA ARG A 302 8.64 -8.53 11.08
C ARG A 302 8.53 -8.91 9.61
N ALA A 303 7.59 -9.80 9.30
CA ALA A 303 7.25 -10.17 7.94
C ALA A 303 5.79 -9.80 7.65
N GLY A 304 5.53 -9.42 6.41
CA GLY A 304 4.22 -9.11 5.87
C GLY A 304 4.14 -9.50 4.41
N PHE A 305 2.97 -9.35 3.81
CA PHE A 305 2.79 -9.65 2.39
C PHE A 305 2.57 -8.37 1.59
N TYR A 306 3.24 -8.28 0.44
CA TYR A 306 2.76 -7.51 -0.69
C TYR A 306 1.71 -8.34 -1.43
N GLU A 307 0.71 -7.69 -1.96
CA GLU A 307 -0.35 -8.24 -2.79
C GLU A 307 -0.01 -8.00 -4.27
N MET A 308 0.82 -8.89 -4.83
CA MET A 308 1.41 -8.70 -6.16
C MET A 308 0.44 -9.00 -7.28
N THR A 309 0.39 -8.10 -8.27
CA THR A 309 -0.20 -8.30 -9.58
C THR A 309 0.90 -8.45 -10.65
N PRO A 310 0.59 -8.95 -11.86
CA PRO A 310 1.58 -9.14 -12.92
C PRO A 310 2.33 -7.88 -13.37
N ASP A 311 1.69 -6.70 -13.24
CA ASP A 311 2.25 -5.39 -13.61
C ASP A 311 2.52 -4.48 -12.41
N ALA A 312 2.41 -5.02 -11.20
CA ALA A 312 2.61 -4.30 -9.94
C ALA A 312 1.67 -3.09 -9.73
N HIS A 313 0.52 -3.04 -10.41
CA HIS A 313 -0.50 -2.02 -10.24
C HIS A 313 -1.80 -2.61 -9.71
N PRO A 314 -2.64 -1.83 -9.00
CA PRO A 314 -3.87 -2.33 -8.41
C PRO A 314 -4.89 -2.79 -9.46
N VAL A 315 -5.83 -3.62 -9.02
CA VAL A 315 -7.05 -3.94 -9.75
C VAL A 315 -8.20 -3.21 -9.05
N LEU A 316 -8.82 -2.28 -9.77
CA LEU A 316 -9.92 -1.47 -9.27
C LEU A 316 -11.10 -1.53 -10.22
N GLY A 317 -12.30 -1.72 -9.67
CA GLY A 317 -13.53 -1.63 -10.46
C GLY A 317 -14.44 -2.84 -10.39
N ALA A 318 -15.41 -2.86 -11.30
CA ALA A 318 -16.37 -3.96 -11.42
C ALA A 318 -15.70 -5.21 -12.01
N ILE A 319 -16.13 -6.38 -11.58
CA ILE A 319 -15.73 -7.66 -12.14
C ILE A 319 -16.63 -7.99 -13.33
N PRO A 320 -16.11 -8.09 -14.55
CA PRO A 320 -16.89 -8.41 -15.73
C PRO A 320 -17.59 -9.77 -15.60
N GLY A 321 -18.85 -9.83 -16.06
CA GLY A 321 -19.64 -11.07 -16.04
C GLY A 321 -20.25 -11.42 -14.68
N VAL A 322 -20.05 -10.61 -13.62
CA VAL A 322 -20.69 -10.80 -12.32
C VAL A 322 -21.26 -9.47 -11.82
N GLU A 323 -22.56 -9.28 -12.00
CA GLU A 323 -23.21 -8.06 -11.55
C GLU A 323 -23.13 -7.93 -10.02
N GLY A 324 -22.83 -6.73 -9.54
CA GLY A 324 -22.70 -6.43 -8.12
C GLY A 324 -21.37 -6.83 -7.48
N LEU A 325 -20.43 -7.44 -8.22
CA LEU A 325 -19.10 -7.77 -7.70
C LEU A 325 -18.05 -6.76 -8.18
N TYR A 326 -17.27 -6.28 -7.22
CA TYR A 326 -16.18 -5.30 -7.43
C TYR A 326 -14.91 -5.75 -6.73
N CYS A 327 -13.79 -5.17 -7.12
CA CYS A 327 -12.52 -5.38 -6.41
C CYS A 327 -11.73 -4.09 -6.23
N ALA A 328 -10.95 -4.04 -5.16
CA ALA A 328 -9.94 -3.02 -4.86
C ALA A 328 -8.76 -3.70 -4.16
N CYS A 329 -7.83 -4.23 -4.93
CA CYS A 329 -6.74 -5.09 -4.43
C CYS A 329 -5.53 -5.05 -5.35
N GLY A 330 -4.45 -5.75 -4.97
CA GLY A 330 -3.28 -5.90 -5.82
C GLY A 330 -2.36 -4.67 -5.85
N PHE A 331 -2.30 -3.90 -4.78
CA PHE A 331 -1.51 -2.65 -4.72
C PHE A 331 -0.01 -2.84 -4.67
N SER A 332 0.50 -4.07 -4.64
CA SER A 332 1.93 -4.39 -4.78
C SER A 332 2.86 -3.58 -3.87
N GLY A 333 2.42 -3.32 -2.63
CA GLY A 333 3.16 -2.54 -1.64
C GLY A 333 2.77 -1.05 -1.55
N HIS A 334 1.94 -0.53 -2.47
CA HIS A 334 1.58 0.90 -2.53
C HIS A 334 0.22 1.24 -1.89
N GLY A 335 -0.51 0.27 -1.33
CA GLY A 335 -1.89 0.42 -0.88
C GLY A 335 -2.09 1.55 0.13
N PHE A 336 -1.17 1.77 1.05
CA PHE A 336 -1.28 2.85 2.03
C PHE A 336 -1.32 4.23 1.37
N MET A 337 -0.36 4.53 0.52
CA MET A 337 -0.24 5.85 -0.12
C MET A 337 -1.27 6.11 -1.22
N HIS A 338 -2.03 5.10 -1.63
CA HIS A 338 -3.14 5.20 -2.58
C HIS A 338 -4.52 5.05 -1.92
N SER A 339 -4.58 4.82 -0.59
CA SER A 339 -5.81 4.44 0.11
C SER A 339 -6.91 5.50 0.05
N GLY A 340 -6.57 6.78 0.21
CA GLY A 340 -7.54 7.87 0.16
C GLY A 340 -8.19 8.01 -1.21
N ALA A 341 -7.37 8.03 -2.28
CA ALA A 341 -7.85 8.04 -3.65
C ALA A 341 -8.74 6.84 -3.96
N THR A 342 -8.28 5.63 -3.58
CA THR A 342 -9.07 4.40 -3.78
C THR A 342 -10.43 4.49 -3.08
N GLY A 343 -10.46 5.03 -1.86
CA GLY A 343 -11.71 5.25 -1.13
C GLY A 343 -12.69 6.14 -1.89
N ILE A 344 -12.24 7.29 -2.39
CA ILE A 344 -13.06 8.22 -3.21
C ILE A 344 -13.54 7.53 -4.49
N LEU A 345 -12.61 6.96 -5.26
CA LEU A 345 -12.90 6.40 -6.58
C LEU A 345 -13.87 5.21 -6.51
N MET A 346 -13.70 4.34 -5.51
CA MET A 346 -14.62 3.22 -5.30
C MET A 346 -15.97 3.70 -4.77
N ALA A 347 -16.01 4.73 -3.93
CA ALA A 347 -17.29 5.32 -3.49
C ALA A 347 -18.06 5.94 -4.67
N GLU A 348 -17.39 6.70 -5.55
CA GLU A 348 -17.98 7.23 -6.78
C GLU A 348 -18.53 6.11 -7.65
N LEU A 349 -17.71 5.09 -7.94
CA LEU A 349 -18.11 3.95 -8.77
C LEU A 349 -19.33 3.22 -8.19
N LEU A 350 -19.32 2.95 -6.89
CA LEU A 350 -20.38 2.19 -6.21
C LEU A 350 -21.68 2.99 -6.07
N THR A 351 -21.64 4.31 -6.01
CA THR A 351 -22.84 5.15 -5.85
C THR A 351 -23.39 5.65 -7.17
N SER A 352 -22.54 6.03 -8.12
CA SER A 352 -22.93 6.64 -9.41
C SER A 352 -22.70 5.76 -10.64
N GLY A 353 -21.99 4.64 -10.49
CA GLY A 353 -21.62 3.75 -11.60
C GLY A 353 -20.41 4.21 -12.41
N THR A 354 -19.85 5.39 -12.11
CA THR A 354 -18.69 5.96 -12.82
C THR A 354 -17.79 6.68 -11.84
N THR A 355 -16.51 6.88 -12.22
CA THR A 355 -15.58 7.75 -11.48
C THR A 355 -15.48 9.12 -12.14
N SER A 356 -15.47 10.18 -11.34
CA SER A 356 -15.33 11.58 -11.80
C SER A 356 -13.99 12.20 -11.41
N THR A 357 -13.39 11.73 -10.31
CA THR A 357 -12.14 12.28 -9.77
C THR A 357 -10.92 11.86 -10.60
N LEU A 358 -10.87 10.60 -11.03
CA LEU A 358 -9.82 10.04 -11.88
C LEU A 358 -10.38 8.86 -12.67
N ASP A 359 -10.01 8.73 -13.94
CA ASP A 359 -10.32 7.54 -14.73
C ASP A 359 -9.56 6.32 -14.22
N ILE A 360 -10.30 5.32 -13.74
CA ILE A 360 -9.74 4.04 -13.24
C ILE A 360 -9.79 2.91 -14.28
N SER A 361 -10.25 3.18 -15.48
CA SER A 361 -10.32 2.15 -16.54
C SER A 361 -8.98 1.45 -16.82
N PRO A 362 -7.80 2.12 -16.68
CA PRO A 362 -6.51 1.43 -16.78
C PRO A 362 -6.28 0.35 -15.71
N PHE A 363 -6.97 0.43 -14.57
CA PHE A 363 -6.86 -0.56 -13.49
C PHE A 363 -7.87 -1.71 -13.60
N ALA A 364 -8.70 -1.75 -14.65
CA ALA A 364 -9.65 -2.84 -14.86
C ALA A 364 -8.95 -4.19 -14.96
N ILE A 365 -9.57 -5.24 -14.41
CA ILE A 365 -9.05 -6.62 -14.45
C ILE A 365 -8.83 -7.11 -15.87
N THR A 366 -9.64 -6.64 -16.84
CA THR A 366 -9.57 -7.04 -18.25
C THR A 366 -8.23 -6.73 -18.91
N ARG A 367 -7.46 -5.76 -18.37
CA ARG A 367 -6.14 -5.38 -18.90
C ARG A 367 -5.17 -6.55 -19.01
N PHE A 368 -5.28 -7.53 -18.10
CA PHE A 368 -4.41 -8.72 -18.13
C PHE A 368 -4.71 -9.63 -19.31
N ALA A 369 -5.99 -9.90 -19.57
CA ALA A 369 -6.43 -10.70 -20.72
C ALA A 369 -6.18 -9.98 -22.06
N GLU A 370 -6.26 -8.66 -22.05
CA GLU A 370 -6.05 -7.81 -23.23
C GLU A 370 -4.56 -7.51 -23.49
N GLY A 371 -3.65 -7.90 -22.58
CA GLY A 371 -2.22 -7.60 -22.68
C GLY A 371 -1.89 -6.12 -22.52
N LYS A 372 -2.81 -5.31 -21.94
CA LYS A 372 -2.66 -3.87 -21.72
C LYS A 372 -2.06 -3.57 -20.33
N LEU A 373 -0.90 -4.18 -20.06
CA LEU A 373 -0.21 -3.97 -18.79
C LEU A 373 0.22 -2.51 -18.65
N LEU A 374 0.07 -1.98 -17.45
CA LEU A 374 0.65 -0.69 -17.09
C LEU A 374 2.17 -0.88 -16.96
N GLY A 375 2.96 0.16 -17.29
CA GLY A 375 4.42 0.07 -17.23
C GLY A 375 4.94 -0.26 -15.83
N ASP A 376 6.25 -0.44 -15.66
CA ASP A 376 6.87 -0.90 -14.42
C ASP A 376 6.38 -0.13 -13.19
N GLY A 377 5.57 -0.78 -12.37
CA GLY A 377 5.27 -0.32 -11.02
C GLY A 377 6.55 -0.33 -10.19
N ALA A 378 6.88 0.77 -9.56
CA ALA A 378 8.08 0.88 -8.73
C ALA A 378 7.90 0.07 -7.43
N VAL A 379 8.20 -1.22 -7.46
CA VAL A 379 8.15 -2.12 -6.29
C VAL A 379 9.50 -2.11 -5.60
N LEU A 380 9.51 -1.83 -4.29
CA LEU A 380 10.67 -1.90 -3.39
C LEU A 380 10.73 -3.25 -2.68
#